data_36ddc21f8155e20ad48b63da29a7a078
#
_entry.id   36ddc21f8155e20ad48b63da29a7a078
#
_cell.length_a   1.000
_cell.length_b   1.000
_cell.length_c   1.000
_cell.angle_alpha   90.00
_cell.angle_beta   90.00
_cell.angle_gamma   90.00
#
_symmetry.space_group_name_H-M   'P 1'
#
loop_
_entity.id
_entity.type
_entity.pdbx_description
1 polymer ?
#
loop_
_entity_poly.entity_id
_entity_poly.type
_entity_poly.pdbx_seq_one_letter_code
_entity_poly.pdbx_strand_id
1 'polypeptide(L)'
;MVFNPDAAVDAAAKIGGDRWVVKAQVHAGGRGKAGGVRLVKNKEELKSAVKALLGTRLVTYQTDERGQPVNQILVEQTSDIARELYLGAVIDRASQRIVFMASTEGGVEIEKVAEKSPEKILKVTIDPAIGLQPFQCRQLFFGFRAPRLKTNALIHRYCDGLIPIIYRARFKLIRN
;
A
#
# COMPACT_ATOMS: atom_id res chain seq x y z
N MET A 1 10.46 -9.86 -5.36
CA MET A 1 10.35 -10.68 -4.15
C MET A 1 11.54 -11.58 -4.05
N VAL A 2 12.14 -11.72 -2.85
CA VAL A 2 13.33 -12.53 -2.60
C VAL A 2 13.14 -13.37 -1.33
N PHE A 3 13.79 -14.53 -1.29
CA PHE A 3 13.67 -15.53 -0.22
C PHE A 3 15.00 -15.84 0.46
N ASN A 4 16.08 -15.21 0.00
CA ASN A 4 17.42 -15.33 0.59
C ASN A 4 18.22 -14.06 0.30
N PRO A 5 19.32 -13.81 1.06
CA PRO A 5 20.12 -12.60 0.90
C PRO A 5 20.85 -12.46 -0.44
N ASP A 6 21.26 -13.58 -1.06
CA ASP A 6 21.99 -13.54 -2.33
C ASP A 6 21.05 -13.17 -3.49
N ALA A 7 19.85 -13.75 -3.51
CA ALA A 7 18.79 -13.35 -4.45
C ALA A 7 18.41 -11.86 -4.34
N ALA A 8 18.57 -11.25 -3.16
CA ALA A 8 18.33 -9.82 -2.99
C ALA A 8 19.40 -8.98 -3.71
N VAL A 9 20.66 -9.38 -3.67
CA VAL A 9 21.74 -8.71 -4.40
C VAL A 9 21.53 -8.82 -5.91
N ASP A 10 21.14 -10.00 -6.39
CA ASP A 10 20.83 -10.21 -7.81
C ASP A 10 19.62 -9.38 -8.26
N ALA A 11 18.58 -9.30 -7.41
CA ALA A 11 17.42 -8.47 -7.68
C ALA A 11 17.78 -6.99 -7.73
N ALA A 12 18.60 -6.49 -6.81
CA ALA A 12 19.08 -5.12 -6.80
C ALA A 12 19.92 -4.79 -8.05
N ALA A 13 20.75 -5.72 -8.51
CA ALA A 13 21.51 -5.54 -9.74
C ALA A 13 20.62 -5.41 -10.99
N LYS A 14 19.50 -6.17 -11.03
CA LYS A 14 18.50 -6.09 -12.12
C LYS A 14 17.66 -4.83 -12.05
N ILE A 15 17.29 -4.38 -10.84
CA ILE A 15 16.51 -3.16 -10.62
C ILE A 15 17.32 -1.90 -10.95
N GLY A 16 18.65 -1.97 -10.71
CA GLY A 16 19.54 -0.82 -10.85
C GLY A 16 19.46 0.14 -9.64
N GLY A 17 20.07 1.31 -9.80
CA GLY A 17 20.15 2.32 -8.74
C GLY A 17 21.27 2.04 -7.73
N ASP A 18 21.41 2.94 -6.77
CA ASP A 18 22.44 2.92 -5.71
C ASP A 18 21.85 2.79 -4.31
N ARG A 19 20.52 2.91 -4.18
CA ARG A 19 19.78 2.84 -2.92
C ARG A 19 18.51 2.04 -3.11
N TRP A 20 18.19 1.20 -2.13
CA TRP A 20 17.01 0.35 -2.17
C TRP A 20 16.23 0.40 -0.85
N VAL A 21 14.98 0.00 -0.92
CA VAL A 21 14.14 -0.23 0.25
C VAL A 21 13.87 -1.72 0.37
N VAL A 22 14.14 -2.26 1.55
CA VAL A 22 13.90 -3.65 1.94
C VAL A 22 12.62 -3.69 2.76
N LYS A 23 11.60 -4.41 2.31
CA LYS A 23 10.27 -4.46 2.94
C LYS A 23 9.89 -5.89 3.29
N ALA A 24 9.78 -6.20 4.57
CA ALA A 24 9.21 -7.47 5.03
C ALA A 24 7.78 -7.65 4.50
N GLN A 25 7.46 -8.85 4.04
CA GLN A 25 6.13 -9.17 3.53
C GLN A 25 5.39 -10.03 4.55
N VAL A 26 4.45 -9.42 5.23
CA VAL A 26 3.58 -10.04 6.25
C VAL A 26 2.14 -9.58 6.03
N HIS A 27 1.18 -10.37 6.50
CA HIS A 27 -0.24 -10.04 6.43
C HIS A 27 -0.66 -9.07 7.56
N ALA A 28 0.06 -7.95 7.67
CA ALA A 28 -0.24 -6.89 8.64
C ALA A 28 0.22 -5.53 8.13
N GLY A 29 -0.47 -4.48 8.55
CA GLY A 29 -0.04 -3.08 8.42
C GLY A 29 1.00 -2.71 9.48
N GLY A 30 1.49 -1.44 9.43
CA GLY A 30 2.41 -0.92 10.43
C GLY A 30 3.86 -1.42 10.31
N ARG A 31 4.22 -2.11 9.24
CA ARG A 31 5.56 -2.70 9.02
C ARG A 31 6.70 -1.70 9.15
N GLY A 32 6.50 -0.46 8.70
CA GLY A 32 7.53 0.59 8.80
C GLY A 32 7.90 0.90 10.25
N LYS A 33 6.90 1.11 11.10
CA LYS A 33 7.08 1.39 12.53
C LYS A 33 7.63 0.19 13.30
N ALA A 34 7.31 -1.02 12.85
CA ALA A 34 7.81 -2.26 13.43
C ALA A 34 9.23 -2.65 12.95
N GLY A 35 9.93 -1.79 12.19
CA GLY A 35 11.27 -2.07 11.69
C GLY A 35 11.33 -3.04 10.50
N GLY A 36 10.17 -3.40 9.93
CA GLY A 36 10.06 -4.27 8.76
C GLY A 36 10.32 -3.57 7.43
N VAL A 37 10.63 -2.27 7.43
CA VAL A 37 11.02 -1.49 6.24
C VAL A 37 12.35 -0.82 6.53
N ARG A 38 13.35 -1.04 5.68
CA ARG A 38 14.71 -0.52 5.84
C ARG A 38 15.21 0.09 4.55
N LEU A 39 15.77 1.29 4.65
CA LEU A 39 16.52 1.93 3.58
C LEU A 39 17.98 1.44 3.64
N VAL A 40 18.52 1.06 2.49
CA VAL A 40 19.90 0.57 2.36
C VAL A 40 20.61 1.27 1.20
N LYS A 41 21.91 1.55 1.36
CA LYS A 41 22.70 2.40 0.46
C LYS A 41 23.73 1.63 -0.37
N ASN A 42 23.92 0.35 -0.11
CA ASN A 42 24.87 -0.51 -0.81
C ASN A 42 24.43 -1.98 -0.69
N LYS A 43 25.12 -2.85 -1.42
CA LYS A 43 24.80 -4.29 -1.49
C LYS A 43 25.09 -5.03 -0.18
N GLU A 44 26.07 -4.59 0.59
CA GLU A 44 26.44 -5.18 1.89
C GLU A 44 25.34 -4.90 2.93
N GLU A 45 24.86 -3.64 2.99
CA GLU A 45 23.72 -3.26 3.83
C GLU A 45 22.45 -4.00 3.41
N LEU A 46 22.21 -4.13 2.08
CA LEU A 46 21.08 -4.90 1.53
C LEU A 46 21.11 -6.34 2.01
N LYS A 47 22.24 -7.03 1.86
CA LYS A 47 22.40 -8.41 2.29
C LYS A 47 22.19 -8.57 3.79
N SER A 48 22.75 -7.65 4.57
CA SER A 48 22.63 -7.63 6.04
C SER A 48 21.18 -7.37 6.48
N ALA A 49 20.49 -6.41 5.86
CA ALA A 49 19.11 -6.09 6.16
C ALA A 49 18.15 -7.25 5.85
N VAL A 50 18.34 -7.92 4.71
CA VAL A 50 17.56 -9.09 4.33
C VAL A 50 17.80 -10.25 5.30
N LYS A 51 19.07 -10.54 5.65
CA LYS A 51 19.42 -11.57 6.63
C LYS A 51 18.81 -11.30 8.01
N ALA A 52 18.75 -10.04 8.41
CA ALA A 52 18.19 -9.65 9.72
C ALA A 52 16.66 -9.72 9.78
N LEU A 53 15.97 -9.72 8.64
CA LEU A 53 14.50 -9.75 8.59
C LEU A 53 13.96 -11.13 8.24
N LEU A 54 14.58 -11.89 7.35
CA LEU A 54 14.12 -13.21 6.95
C LEU A 54 14.18 -14.19 8.12
N GLY A 55 13.12 -14.99 8.25
CA GLY A 55 13.00 -16.00 9.31
C GLY A 55 12.64 -15.41 10.68
N THR A 56 12.54 -14.08 10.82
CA THR A 56 12.08 -13.46 12.07
C THR A 56 10.54 -13.36 12.12
N ARG A 57 10.03 -12.95 13.25
CA ARG A 57 8.61 -12.60 13.41
C ARG A 57 8.47 -11.10 13.62
N LEU A 58 7.63 -10.48 12.82
CA LEU A 58 7.38 -9.03 12.89
C LEU A 58 6.11 -8.77 13.70
N VAL A 59 6.26 -8.09 14.82
CA VAL A 59 5.14 -7.63 15.66
C VAL A 59 4.78 -6.22 15.24
N THR A 60 3.52 -6.00 14.89
CA THR A 60 2.96 -4.69 14.55
C THR A 60 1.74 -4.41 15.41
N TYR A 61 1.20 -3.21 15.36
CA TYR A 61 -0.04 -2.87 16.08
C TYR A 61 -1.29 -3.63 15.59
N GLN A 62 -1.19 -4.33 14.45
CA GLN A 62 -2.27 -5.15 13.88
C GLN A 62 -2.07 -6.65 14.13
N THR A 63 -0.97 -7.06 14.77
CA THR A 63 -0.71 -8.47 15.09
C THR A 63 -0.87 -8.72 16.59
N ASP A 64 -0.98 -9.99 16.95
CA ASP A 64 -0.76 -10.43 18.33
C ASP A 64 0.73 -10.31 18.72
N GLU A 65 1.06 -10.60 19.98
CA GLU A 65 2.42 -10.56 20.51
C GLU A 65 3.38 -11.57 19.84
N ARG A 66 2.84 -12.61 19.22
CA ARG A 66 3.64 -13.59 18.45
C ARG A 66 4.10 -13.02 17.12
N GLY A 67 3.45 -11.97 16.60
CA GLY A 67 3.75 -11.37 15.31
C GLY A 67 3.52 -12.29 14.12
N GLN A 68 3.90 -11.84 12.93
CA GLN A 68 3.78 -12.58 11.68
C GLN A 68 5.15 -13.02 11.16
N PRO A 69 5.30 -14.25 10.64
CA PRO A 69 6.58 -14.73 10.14
C PRO A 69 6.97 -13.97 8.86
N VAL A 70 8.23 -13.57 8.77
CA VAL A 70 8.80 -12.91 7.59
C VAL A 70 9.46 -13.97 6.70
N ASN A 71 8.69 -14.54 5.79
CA ASN A 71 9.16 -15.60 4.88
C ASN A 71 9.70 -15.05 3.56
N GLN A 72 9.44 -13.78 3.25
CA GLN A 72 9.85 -13.16 1.99
C GLN A 72 10.02 -11.66 2.16
N ILE A 73 10.89 -11.11 1.32
CA ILE A 73 11.24 -9.68 1.30
C ILE A 73 10.96 -9.11 -0.09
N LEU A 74 10.40 -7.91 -0.13
CA LEU A 74 10.37 -7.10 -1.33
C LEU A 74 11.57 -6.14 -1.33
N VAL A 75 12.32 -6.14 -2.43
CA VAL A 75 13.37 -5.15 -2.70
C VAL A 75 12.86 -4.22 -3.79
N GLU A 76 12.92 -2.93 -3.53
CA GLU A 76 12.50 -1.87 -4.45
C GLU A 76 13.58 -0.79 -4.54
N GLN A 77 13.67 -0.11 -5.67
CA GLN A 77 14.44 1.12 -5.78
C GLN A 77 13.76 2.23 -4.95
N THR A 78 14.55 3.14 -4.40
CA THR A 78 14.02 4.33 -3.72
C THR A 78 13.36 5.26 -4.73
N SER A 79 12.30 5.94 -4.28
CA SER A 79 11.65 7.01 -5.04
C SER A 79 11.81 8.33 -4.28
N ASP A 80 11.95 9.42 -5.02
CA ASP A 80 11.87 10.76 -4.43
C ASP A 80 10.39 11.06 -4.15
N ILE A 81 10.03 11.02 -2.87
CA ILE A 81 8.65 11.18 -2.43
C ILE A 81 8.34 12.66 -2.30
N ALA A 82 7.60 13.22 -3.26
CA ALA A 82 7.12 14.59 -3.20
C ALA A 82 5.93 14.72 -2.24
N ARG A 83 5.07 13.70 -2.16
CA ARG A 83 3.87 13.68 -1.33
C ARG A 83 3.38 12.26 -1.13
N GLU A 84 2.95 11.96 0.10
CA GLU A 84 2.27 10.71 0.43
C GLU A 84 0.78 10.93 0.55
N LEU A 85 0.00 10.02 -0.02
CA LEU A 85 -1.46 10.01 0.02
C LEU A 85 -1.91 8.65 0.55
N TYR A 86 -3.03 8.64 1.24
CA TYR A 86 -3.69 7.39 1.62
C TYR A 86 -4.80 7.05 0.62
N LEU A 87 -4.81 5.82 0.16
CA LEU A 87 -5.92 5.24 -0.60
C LEU A 87 -6.13 3.80 -0.12
N GLY A 88 -7.33 3.51 0.34
CA GLY A 88 -7.73 2.19 0.81
C GLY A 88 -9.10 1.80 0.28
N ALA A 89 -9.37 0.50 0.28
CA ALA A 89 -10.68 -0.05 -0.05
C ALA A 89 -11.04 -1.11 1.00
N VAL A 90 -12.26 -1.04 1.51
CA VAL A 90 -12.80 -2.01 2.46
C VAL A 90 -14.16 -2.51 2.00
N ILE A 91 -14.50 -3.72 2.41
CA ILE A 91 -15.85 -4.26 2.24
C ILE A 91 -16.66 -3.85 3.46
N ASP A 92 -17.65 -2.99 3.25
CA ASP A 92 -18.65 -2.71 4.27
C ASP A 92 -19.70 -3.83 4.25
N ARG A 93 -19.66 -4.66 5.29
CA ARG A 93 -20.54 -5.82 5.41
C ARG A 93 -21.99 -5.44 5.69
N ALA A 94 -22.21 -4.29 6.34
CA ALA A 94 -23.56 -3.83 6.67
C ALA A 94 -24.32 -3.40 5.41
N SER A 95 -23.68 -2.63 4.53
CA SER A 95 -24.27 -2.19 3.27
C SER A 95 -24.00 -3.16 2.10
N GLN A 96 -23.19 -4.20 2.29
CA GLN A 96 -22.73 -5.12 1.24
C GLN A 96 -22.08 -4.39 0.05
N ARG A 97 -21.35 -3.32 0.32
CA ARG A 97 -20.72 -2.47 -0.68
C ARG A 97 -19.22 -2.34 -0.45
N ILE A 98 -18.51 -1.94 -1.49
CA ILE A 98 -17.10 -1.57 -1.39
C ILE A 98 -17.02 -0.08 -1.09
N VAL A 99 -16.27 0.28 -0.03
CA VAL A 99 -16.02 1.68 0.32
C VAL A 99 -14.55 2.00 0.05
N PHE A 100 -14.32 2.94 -0.86
CA PHE A 100 -13.01 3.56 -1.03
C PHE A 100 -12.85 4.72 -0.07
N MET A 101 -11.68 4.77 0.54
CA MET A 101 -11.27 5.84 1.44
C MET A 101 -10.00 6.49 0.90
N ALA A 102 -9.99 7.80 0.88
CA ALA A 102 -8.85 8.59 0.42
C ALA A 102 -8.56 9.72 1.41
N SER A 103 -7.26 9.99 1.65
CA SER A 103 -6.85 11.12 2.50
C SER A 103 -5.54 11.72 2.00
N THR A 104 -5.38 13.01 2.24
CA THR A 104 -4.11 13.72 2.05
C THR A 104 -3.09 13.39 3.14
N GLU A 105 -3.51 12.76 4.21
CA GLU A 105 -2.68 12.29 5.31
C GLU A 105 -2.12 10.90 4.97
N GLY A 106 -1.06 10.86 4.15
CA GLY A 106 -0.32 9.64 3.85
C GLY A 106 0.80 9.37 4.85
N GLY A 107 1.36 8.16 4.83
CA GLY A 107 2.48 7.78 5.71
C GLY A 107 2.16 7.68 7.21
N VAL A 108 0.89 7.83 7.59
CA VAL A 108 0.40 7.77 8.98
C VAL A 108 -0.62 6.64 9.18
N GLU A 109 -0.94 6.36 10.44
CA GLU A 109 -2.01 5.42 10.79
C GLU A 109 -3.36 6.06 10.48
N ILE A 110 -4.03 5.58 9.46
CA ILE A 110 -5.30 6.14 9.00
C ILE A 110 -6.41 6.01 10.06
N GLU A 111 -6.32 5.00 10.91
CA GLU A 111 -7.23 4.78 12.03
C GLU A 111 -7.19 5.98 13.01
N LYS A 112 -6.00 6.50 13.28
CA LYS A 112 -5.84 7.70 14.13
C LYS A 112 -6.36 8.97 13.44
N VAL A 113 -6.24 9.04 12.11
CA VAL A 113 -6.85 10.14 11.35
C VAL A 113 -8.37 10.04 11.39
N ALA A 114 -8.92 8.83 11.26
CA ALA A 114 -10.36 8.59 11.35
C ALA A 114 -10.94 8.97 12.72
N GLU A 115 -10.17 8.76 13.78
CA GLU A 115 -10.59 9.09 15.16
C GLU A 115 -10.52 10.59 15.44
N LYS A 116 -9.41 11.26 15.04
CA LYS A 116 -9.14 12.66 15.40
C LYS A 116 -9.69 13.68 14.40
N SER A 117 -9.77 13.33 13.14
CA SER A 117 -10.08 14.23 12.04
C SER A 117 -10.79 13.47 10.91
N PRO A 118 -12.00 12.91 11.16
CA PRO A 118 -12.72 12.09 10.19
C PRO A 118 -13.06 12.83 8.89
N GLU A 119 -13.16 14.16 8.95
CA GLU A 119 -13.39 15.03 7.79
C GLU A 119 -12.25 15.02 6.76
N LYS A 120 -11.05 14.60 7.17
CA LYS A 120 -9.91 14.43 6.27
C LYS A 120 -9.94 13.13 5.47
N ILE A 121 -10.89 12.24 5.76
CA ILE A 121 -11.07 10.99 5.05
C ILE A 121 -12.27 11.09 4.13
N LEU A 122 -12.00 11.19 2.85
CA LEU A 122 -13.01 11.13 1.82
C LEU A 122 -13.44 9.67 1.60
N LYS A 123 -14.76 9.42 1.62
CA LYS A 123 -15.33 8.09 1.41
C LYS A 123 -16.21 8.08 0.16
N VAL A 124 -16.06 7.05 -0.66
CA VAL A 124 -16.89 6.81 -1.83
C VAL A 124 -17.37 5.36 -1.79
N THR A 125 -18.68 5.19 -1.75
CA THR A 125 -19.33 3.87 -1.76
C THR A 125 -19.61 3.42 -3.19
N ILE A 126 -19.23 2.19 -3.50
CA ILE A 126 -19.33 1.61 -4.82
C ILE A 126 -20.34 0.48 -4.79
N ASP A 127 -21.28 0.54 -5.71
CA ASP A 127 -22.18 -0.58 -5.97
C ASP A 127 -21.43 -1.69 -6.72
N PRO A 128 -21.34 -2.90 -6.15
CA PRO A 128 -20.60 -3.99 -6.80
C PRO A 128 -21.22 -4.44 -8.14
N ALA A 129 -22.49 -4.11 -8.39
CA ALA A 129 -23.14 -4.46 -9.66
C ALA A 129 -22.63 -3.59 -10.82
N ILE A 130 -22.40 -2.29 -10.58
CA ILE A 130 -21.98 -1.33 -11.62
C ILE A 130 -20.50 -0.98 -11.55
N GLY A 131 -19.81 -1.28 -10.44
CA GLY A 131 -18.40 -1.00 -10.22
C GLY A 131 -18.08 0.49 -10.00
N LEU A 132 -16.79 0.82 -9.95
CA LEU A 132 -16.32 2.20 -9.77
C LEU A 132 -16.58 3.03 -11.03
N GLN A 133 -17.31 4.12 -10.87
CA GLN A 133 -17.68 5.02 -11.95
C GLN A 133 -16.69 6.18 -12.11
N PRO A 134 -16.50 6.73 -13.32
CA PRO A 134 -15.56 7.82 -13.56
C PRO A 134 -15.81 9.06 -12.71
N PHE A 135 -17.06 9.39 -12.38
CA PHE A 135 -17.38 10.52 -11.49
C PHE A 135 -16.90 10.27 -10.05
N GLN A 136 -16.97 9.02 -9.57
CA GLN A 136 -16.49 8.63 -8.25
C GLN A 136 -14.96 8.73 -8.17
N CYS A 137 -14.26 8.33 -9.23
CA CYS A 137 -12.82 8.55 -9.34
C CYS A 137 -12.47 10.04 -9.28
N ARG A 138 -13.21 10.88 -10.00
CA ARG A 138 -13.02 12.33 -9.94
C ARG A 138 -13.29 12.88 -8.55
N GLN A 139 -14.31 12.39 -7.86
CA GLN A 139 -14.62 12.79 -6.48
C GLN A 139 -13.46 12.49 -5.53
N LEU A 140 -12.89 11.28 -5.59
CA LEU A 140 -11.70 10.91 -4.82
C LEU A 140 -10.49 11.79 -5.18
N PHE A 141 -10.27 12.03 -6.47
CA PHE A 141 -9.14 12.80 -6.96
C PHE A 141 -9.18 14.28 -6.55
N PHE A 142 -10.34 14.92 -6.67
CA PHE A 142 -10.51 16.31 -6.24
C PHE A 142 -10.38 16.47 -4.73
N GLY A 143 -10.78 15.46 -3.96
CA GLY A 143 -10.59 15.45 -2.52
C GLY A 143 -9.13 15.49 -2.09
N PHE A 144 -8.20 15.00 -2.90
CA PHE A 144 -6.76 15.12 -2.65
C PHE A 144 -6.21 16.54 -2.81
N ARG A 145 -7.03 17.52 -3.23
CA ARG A 145 -6.58 18.89 -3.56
C ARG A 145 -5.30 18.86 -4.43
N ALA A 146 -5.23 17.90 -5.35
CA ALA A 146 -4.10 17.80 -6.25
C ALA A 146 -3.99 19.10 -7.05
N PRO A 147 -2.81 19.74 -7.13
CA PRO A 147 -2.64 20.91 -7.97
C PRO A 147 -3.06 20.54 -9.40
N ARG A 148 -3.57 21.52 -10.16
CA ARG A 148 -4.11 21.38 -11.53
C ARG A 148 -3.09 20.75 -12.50
N LEU A 149 -2.76 19.51 -12.27
CA LEU A 149 -2.07 18.68 -13.26
C LEU A 149 -3.07 18.36 -14.36
N LYS A 150 -2.65 18.38 -15.62
CA LYS A 150 -3.44 18.08 -16.84
C LYS A 150 -4.35 16.86 -16.61
N THR A 151 -5.56 17.15 -16.12
CA THR A 151 -6.33 16.37 -15.14
C THR A 151 -6.94 15.10 -15.73
N ASN A 152 -7.25 15.07 -17.06
CA ASN A 152 -8.00 13.97 -17.64
C ASN A 152 -7.18 12.68 -17.83
N ALA A 153 -5.94 12.79 -18.27
CA ALA A 153 -5.09 11.62 -18.51
C ALA A 153 -4.67 10.90 -17.21
N LEU A 154 -4.46 11.66 -16.13
CA LEU A 154 -4.10 11.09 -14.83
C LEU A 154 -5.30 10.41 -14.17
N ILE A 155 -6.49 11.02 -14.24
CA ILE A 155 -7.74 10.43 -13.74
C ILE A 155 -8.03 9.12 -14.46
N HIS A 156 -7.92 9.07 -15.79
CA HIS A 156 -8.07 7.84 -16.55
C HIS A 156 -7.07 6.77 -16.13
N ARG A 157 -5.81 7.11 -16.00
CA ARG A 157 -4.75 6.17 -15.60
C ARG A 157 -4.94 5.61 -14.18
N TYR A 158 -5.45 6.41 -13.23
CA TYR A 158 -5.80 5.96 -11.90
C TYR A 158 -7.09 5.13 -11.90
N CYS A 159 -8.10 5.51 -12.67
CA CYS A 159 -9.32 4.72 -12.83
C CYS A 159 -9.03 3.37 -13.47
N ASP A 160 -8.21 3.33 -14.51
CA ASP A 160 -7.79 2.10 -15.19
C ASP A 160 -6.98 1.17 -14.27
N GLY A 161 -6.21 1.73 -13.33
CA GLY A 161 -5.48 0.97 -12.32
C GLY A 161 -6.38 0.47 -11.17
N LEU A 162 -7.42 1.21 -10.79
CA LEU A 162 -8.33 0.85 -9.69
C LEU A 162 -9.43 -0.12 -10.12
N ILE A 163 -9.91 -0.01 -11.36
CA ILE A 163 -10.97 -0.85 -11.90
C ILE A 163 -10.64 -2.35 -11.81
N PRO A 164 -9.44 -2.84 -12.19
CA PRO A 164 -9.09 -4.25 -12.06
C PRO A 164 -9.06 -4.76 -10.62
N ILE A 165 -8.69 -3.89 -9.65
CA ILE A 165 -8.66 -4.25 -8.23
C ILE A 165 -10.08 -4.51 -7.73
N ILE A 166 -11.06 -3.70 -8.16
CA ILE A 166 -12.47 -3.83 -7.80
C ILE A 166 -13.08 -5.07 -8.44
N TYR A 167 -12.78 -5.35 -9.71
CA TYR A 167 -13.25 -6.57 -10.38
C TYR A 167 -12.73 -7.84 -9.69
N ARG A 168 -11.47 -7.87 -9.22
CA ARG A 168 -10.93 -8.98 -8.43
C ARG A 168 -11.61 -9.15 -7.08
N ALA A 169 -11.96 -8.05 -6.41
CA ALA A 169 -12.72 -8.08 -5.16
C ALA A 169 -14.16 -8.59 -5.37
N ARG A 170 -14.81 -8.24 -6.49
CA ARG A 170 -16.14 -8.73 -6.87
C ARG A 170 -16.20 -10.26 -6.97
N PHE A 171 -15.21 -10.89 -7.61
CA PHE A 171 -15.18 -12.35 -7.75
C PHE A 171 -15.04 -13.08 -6.40
N LYS A 172 -14.42 -12.47 -5.39
CA LYS A 172 -14.36 -13.04 -4.04
C LYS A 172 -15.64 -12.87 -3.24
N LEU A 173 -16.42 -11.81 -3.49
CA LEU A 173 -17.71 -11.57 -2.81
C LEU A 173 -18.84 -12.47 -3.32
N ILE A 174 -18.78 -12.92 -4.57
CA ILE A 174 -19.81 -13.77 -5.21
C ILE A 174 -19.58 -15.27 -4.92
N ARG A 175 -18.40 -15.66 -4.43
CA ARG A 175 -18.04 -17.07 -4.15
C ARG A 175 -18.20 -17.50 -2.68
N ASN A 176 -18.66 -16.66 -1.80
CA ASN A 176 -19.05 -16.95 -0.42
C ASN A 176 -20.54 -16.65 -0.21
#